data_33596f315e7a37709265eb0228a152d1
#
_entry.id   33596f315e7a37709265eb0228a152d1
#
_cell.length_a   1.000
_cell.length_b   1.000
_cell.length_c   1.000
_cell.angle_alpha   90.00
_cell.angle_beta   90.00
_cell.angle_gamma   90.00
#
_symmetry.space_group_name_H-M   'P 1'
#
loop_
_entity.id
_entity.type
_entity.pdbx_description
1 polymer ?
#
loop_
_entity_poly.entity_id
_entity_poly.type
_entity_poly.pdbx_seq_one_letter_code
_entity_poly.pdbx_strand_id
1 'polypeptide(L)'
;MSAQVKAMARRRRDQADEPTVTRALQALQSDHVHVCQERCLLVRNRNAECLRCAQACTSGCISYNEQTKMLDIDQARCVGCGTCATACPTCALEARDPNDTELLACLQGALNASASKRVAIVCEKAGIAQNECTVRLTCLGRIDESALIQLAAWGARRSL
;
A
#
# COMPACT_ATOMS: atom_id res chain seq x y z
N MET A 1 -15.82 -4.93 -19.26
CA MET A 1 -15.01 -3.91 -18.57
C MET A 1 -15.82 -3.38 -17.40
N SER A 2 -15.42 -3.71 -16.18
CA SER A 2 -16.19 -3.43 -14.96
C SER A 2 -16.20 -1.92 -14.62
N ALA A 3 -17.23 -1.47 -13.90
CA ALA A 3 -17.43 -0.08 -13.48
C ALA A 3 -16.20 0.48 -12.70
N GLN A 4 -15.46 -0.37 -11.99
CA GLN A 4 -14.24 -0.03 -11.27
C GLN A 4 -13.08 0.41 -12.17
N VAL A 5 -12.88 -0.23 -13.34
CA VAL A 5 -11.86 0.16 -14.31
C VAL A 5 -12.18 1.54 -14.91
N LYS A 6 -13.47 1.85 -15.11
CA LYS A 6 -13.92 3.17 -15.57
C LYS A 6 -13.75 4.26 -14.50
N ALA A 7 -13.89 3.92 -13.22
CA ALA A 7 -13.68 4.86 -12.10
C ALA A 7 -12.19 5.22 -11.93
N MET A 8 -11.27 4.25 -12.11
CA MET A 8 -9.83 4.51 -12.10
C MET A 8 -9.38 5.39 -13.28
N ALA A 9 -9.96 5.19 -14.47
CA ALA A 9 -9.66 6.01 -15.64
C ALA A 9 -10.23 7.46 -15.52
N ARG A 10 -11.31 7.67 -14.77
CA ARG A 10 -11.84 9.00 -14.47
C ARG A 10 -10.95 9.77 -13.50
N ARG A 11 -10.50 9.13 -12.41
CA ARG A 11 -9.58 9.79 -11.43
C ARG A 11 -8.32 10.33 -12.07
N ARG A 12 -7.76 9.69 -13.11
CA ARG A 12 -6.59 10.20 -13.85
C ARG A 12 -6.86 11.46 -14.69
N ARG A 13 -8.12 11.71 -15.10
CA ARG A 13 -8.48 12.93 -15.86
C ARG A 13 -8.71 14.13 -14.98
N ASP A 14 -9.23 13.92 -13.77
CA ASP A 14 -9.56 15.01 -12.83
C ASP A 14 -8.30 15.63 -12.18
N GLN A 15 -7.11 15.00 -12.34
CA GLN A 15 -5.83 15.52 -11.85
C GLN A 15 -5.16 16.55 -12.80
N ALA A 16 -5.75 16.83 -13.97
CA ALA A 16 -5.14 17.70 -14.97
C ALA A 16 -5.33 19.21 -14.72
N ASP A 17 -6.25 19.63 -13.83
CA ASP A 17 -6.65 21.03 -13.63
C ASP A 17 -6.29 21.62 -12.25
N GLU A 18 -5.41 21.00 -11.47
CA GLU A 18 -5.00 21.57 -10.18
C GLU A 18 -3.95 22.68 -10.32
N PRO A 19 -4.04 23.76 -9.50
CA PRO A 19 -3.11 24.89 -9.59
C PRO A 19 -1.65 24.44 -9.28
N THR A 20 -0.70 25.03 -10.00
CA THR A 20 0.73 24.69 -10.02
C THR A 20 1.38 24.53 -8.62
N VAL A 21 0.91 25.30 -7.63
CA VAL A 21 1.44 25.25 -6.25
C VAL A 21 0.99 23.96 -5.53
N THR A 22 -0.27 23.56 -5.68
CA THR A 22 -0.79 22.32 -5.12
C THR A 22 -0.09 21.10 -5.74
N ARG A 23 0.18 21.16 -7.04
CA ARG A 23 0.93 20.12 -7.76
C ARG A 23 2.39 20.04 -7.32
N ALA A 24 3.03 21.18 -7.01
CA ALA A 24 4.39 21.20 -6.48
C ALA A 24 4.47 20.66 -5.04
N LEU A 25 3.46 20.93 -4.20
CA LEU A 25 3.36 20.38 -2.85
C LEU A 25 3.03 18.88 -2.86
N GLN A 26 2.23 18.42 -3.82
CA GLN A 26 1.93 16.99 -4.02
C GLN A 26 3.13 16.23 -4.58
N ALA A 27 3.98 16.87 -5.38
CA ALA A 27 5.22 16.29 -5.89
C ALA A 27 6.25 15.98 -4.77
N LEU A 28 6.07 16.54 -3.57
CA LEU A 28 6.88 16.21 -2.39
C LEU A 28 6.35 14.99 -1.63
N GLN A 29 5.18 14.46 -1.99
CA GLN A 29 4.60 13.26 -1.40
C GLN A 29 4.54 12.15 -2.44
N SER A 30 4.89 10.92 -2.06
CA SER A 30 4.77 9.77 -2.95
C SER A 30 3.30 9.57 -3.37
N ASP A 31 3.04 9.36 -4.66
CA ASP A 31 1.71 9.01 -5.16
C ASP A 31 1.23 7.66 -4.61
N HIS A 32 2.17 6.82 -4.17
CA HIS A 32 1.91 5.46 -3.72
C HIS A 32 1.87 5.30 -2.20
N VAL A 33 2.59 6.16 -1.46
CA VAL A 33 2.73 6.06 -0.01
C VAL A 33 2.63 7.43 0.63
N HIS A 34 1.76 7.57 1.62
CA HIS A 34 1.70 8.75 2.47
C HIS A 34 2.58 8.58 3.70
N VAL A 35 3.31 9.63 4.08
CA VAL A 35 4.19 9.64 5.27
C VAL A 35 3.64 10.58 6.32
N CYS A 36 3.13 10.01 7.42
CA CYS A 36 2.76 10.75 8.63
C CYS A 36 4.01 10.94 9.48
N GLN A 37 4.74 12.03 9.26
CA GLN A 37 6.02 12.29 9.94
C GLN A 37 5.90 12.29 11.46
N GLU A 38 4.81 12.81 12.00
CA GLU A 38 4.53 12.87 13.43
C GLU A 38 4.34 11.50 14.09
N ARG A 39 4.08 10.43 13.32
CA ARG A 39 4.02 9.04 13.82
C ARG A 39 5.36 8.33 13.74
N CYS A 40 6.30 8.84 12.95
CA CYS A 40 7.59 8.20 12.74
C CYS A 40 8.44 8.22 14.02
N LEU A 41 8.94 7.04 14.40
CA LEU A 41 9.74 6.89 15.61
C LEU A 41 11.05 7.72 15.55
N LEU A 42 11.72 7.74 14.40
CA LEU A 42 12.93 8.54 14.17
C LEU A 42 12.68 10.04 14.26
N VAL A 43 11.53 10.50 13.75
CA VAL A 43 11.16 11.92 13.77
C VAL A 43 10.80 12.36 15.20
N ARG A 44 10.12 11.49 15.95
CA ARG A 44 9.65 11.78 17.31
C ARG A 44 10.73 11.69 18.38
N ASN A 45 11.69 10.80 18.19
CA ASN A 45 12.69 10.50 19.21
C ASN A 45 14.09 10.44 18.58
N ARG A 46 14.94 11.39 18.96
CA ARG A 46 16.32 11.52 18.45
C ARG A 46 17.22 10.33 18.77
N ASN A 47 16.87 9.53 19.78
CA ASN A 47 17.62 8.34 20.19
C ASN A 47 17.06 7.05 19.58
N ALA A 48 16.05 7.12 18.74
CA ALA A 48 15.50 5.96 18.07
C ALA A 48 16.34 5.60 16.83
N GLU A 49 16.57 4.32 16.62
CA GLU A 49 17.28 3.78 15.44
C GLU A 49 16.35 2.91 14.60
N CYS A 50 15.16 3.44 14.28
CA CYS A 50 14.17 2.69 13.51
C CYS A 50 14.28 3.01 12.02
N LEU A 51 14.76 2.06 11.21
CA LEU A 51 14.82 2.13 9.74
C LEU A 51 14.11 0.94 9.08
N ARG A 52 13.11 0.33 9.75
CA ARG A 52 12.42 -0.86 9.24
C ARG A 52 11.81 -0.67 7.86
N CYS A 53 11.22 0.49 7.60
CA CYS A 53 10.65 0.82 6.29
C CYS A 53 11.71 0.88 5.18
N ALA A 54 12.87 1.48 5.45
CA ALA A 54 13.99 1.54 4.51
C ALA A 54 14.60 0.14 4.27
N GLN A 55 14.74 -0.67 5.34
CA GLN A 55 15.24 -2.05 5.24
C GLN A 55 14.29 -2.97 4.47
N ALA A 56 12.98 -2.77 4.61
CA ALA A 56 11.96 -3.53 3.87
C ALA A 56 11.78 -3.06 2.42
N CYS A 57 12.34 -1.91 2.05
CA CYS A 57 12.18 -1.33 0.73
C CYS A 57 13.13 -1.98 -0.28
N THR A 58 12.61 -2.83 -1.16
CA THR A 58 13.41 -3.51 -2.19
C THR A 58 13.93 -2.58 -3.28
N SER A 59 13.26 -1.45 -3.54
CA SER A 59 13.73 -0.43 -4.49
C SER A 59 14.69 0.59 -3.85
N GLY A 60 14.86 0.56 -2.52
CA GLY A 60 15.73 1.48 -1.80
C GLY A 60 15.34 2.95 -1.96
N CYS A 61 14.04 3.23 -2.09
CA CYS A 61 13.54 4.59 -2.31
C CYS A 61 13.30 5.39 -1.02
N ILE A 62 13.49 4.78 0.16
CA ILE A 62 13.22 5.43 1.45
C ILE A 62 14.53 5.78 2.12
N SER A 63 14.68 7.04 2.52
CA SER A 63 15.82 7.56 3.27
C SER A 63 15.37 8.45 4.43
N TYR A 64 16.25 8.60 5.41
CA TYR A 64 16.06 9.57 6.48
C TYR A 64 17.00 10.75 6.24
N ASN A 65 16.45 11.93 6.18
CA ASN A 65 17.21 13.15 6.00
C ASN A 65 17.58 13.72 7.38
N GLU A 66 18.88 13.70 7.70
CA GLU A 66 19.36 14.18 9.00
C GLU A 66 19.27 15.71 9.17
N GLN A 67 19.23 16.44 8.07
CA GLN A 67 19.15 17.91 8.09
C GLN A 67 17.72 18.37 8.40
N THR A 68 16.73 17.79 7.69
CA THR A 68 15.30 18.10 7.88
C THR A 68 14.68 17.31 9.03
N LYS A 69 15.35 16.22 9.47
CA LYS A 69 14.82 15.24 10.45
C LYS A 69 13.52 14.59 10.00
N MET A 70 13.40 14.33 8.72
CA MET A 70 12.20 13.74 8.08
C MET A 70 12.55 12.50 7.27
N LEU A 71 11.55 11.64 7.07
CA LEU A 71 11.63 10.55 6.09
C LEU A 71 11.32 11.10 4.70
N ASP A 72 12.19 10.79 3.75
CA ASP A 72 12.02 11.12 2.34
C ASP A 72 11.79 9.86 1.50
N ILE A 73 10.89 9.96 0.52
CA ILE A 73 10.62 8.90 -0.44
C ILE A 73 10.93 9.40 -1.85
N ASP A 74 11.89 8.76 -2.50
CA ASP A 74 12.18 8.99 -3.91
C ASP A 74 11.04 8.40 -4.78
N GLN A 75 10.24 9.29 -5.33
CA GLN A 75 9.08 8.98 -6.17
C GLN A 75 9.45 8.18 -7.42
N ALA A 76 10.55 8.56 -8.07
CA ALA A 76 10.98 7.93 -9.31
C ALA A 76 11.39 6.46 -9.11
N ARG A 77 11.81 6.10 -7.90
CA ARG A 77 12.22 4.75 -7.53
C ARG A 77 11.11 3.96 -6.83
N CYS A 78 10.08 4.63 -6.33
CA CYS A 78 8.99 3.97 -5.62
C CYS A 78 8.09 3.21 -6.59
N VAL A 79 7.98 1.90 -6.40
CA VAL A 79 7.14 1.01 -7.23
C VAL A 79 5.74 0.77 -6.65
N GLY A 80 5.36 1.42 -5.57
CA GLY A 80 4.04 1.28 -4.97
C GLY A 80 3.76 -0.08 -4.33
N CYS A 81 4.78 -0.83 -3.94
CA CYS A 81 4.62 -2.19 -3.42
C CYS A 81 3.94 -2.26 -2.03
N GLY A 82 3.90 -1.17 -1.27
CA GLY A 82 3.24 -1.06 0.04
C GLY A 82 3.94 -1.78 1.20
N THR A 83 5.04 -2.51 0.96
CA THR A 83 5.75 -3.28 2.01
C THR A 83 6.27 -2.40 3.15
N CYS A 84 6.63 -1.14 2.87
CA CYS A 84 7.08 -0.20 3.90
C CYS A 84 5.96 0.18 4.89
N ALA A 85 4.71 0.26 4.43
CA ALA A 85 3.55 0.49 5.29
C ALA A 85 3.33 -0.68 6.24
N THR A 86 3.41 -1.92 5.73
CA THR A 86 3.30 -3.15 6.52
C THR A 86 4.44 -3.30 7.54
N ALA A 87 5.66 -2.91 7.16
CA ALA A 87 6.83 -3.01 8.04
C ALA A 87 6.88 -1.91 9.14
N CYS A 88 6.07 -0.86 9.03
CA CYS A 88 6.11 0.28 9.95
C CYS A 88 5.41 -0.02 11.27
N PRO A 89 6.11 -0.07 12.42
CA PRO A 89 5.50 -0.44 13.70
C PRO A 89 4.59 0.65 14.29
N THR A 90 4.67 1.86 13.75
CA THR A 90 3.89 3.02 14.22
C THR A 90 2.87 3.52 13.21
N CYS A 91 2.67 2.77 12.12
CA CYS A 91 1.78 3.15 11.01
C CYS A 91 2.07 4.58 10.50
N ALA A 92 3.35 4.97 10.47
CA ALA A 92 3.77 6.26 9.93
C ALA A 92 3.77 6.30 8.41
N LEU A 93 3.78 5.14 7.75
CA LEU A 93 3.64 5.02 6.30
C LEU A 93 2.31 4.35 5.99
N GLU A 94 1.53 4.97 5.12
CA GLU A 94 0.23 4.49 4.70
C GLU A 94 0.24 4.27 3.18
N ALA A 95 -0.06 3.07 2.71
CA ALA A 95 -0.21 2.80 1.29
C ALA A 95 -1.47 3.49 0.76
N ARG A 96 -1.41 4.03 -0.47
CA ARG A 96 -2.51 4.77 -1.07
C ARG A 96 -3.30 3.99 -2.11
N ASP A 97 -2.66 3.05 -2.78
CA ASP A 97 -3.28 2.29 -3.88
C ASP A 97 -2.82 0.82 -3.86
N PRO A 98 -3.66 -0.10 -3.37
CA PRO A 98 -4.85 0.16 -2.56
C PRO A 98 -4.51 0.62 -1.13
N ASN A 99 -5.33 1.50 -0.55
CA ASN A 99 -5.25 1.78 0.88
C ASN A 99 -5.81 0.59 1.70
N ASP A 100 -5.66 0.62 3.04
CA ASP A 100 -6.03 -0.51 3.90
C ASP A 100 -7.53 -0.84 3.81
N THR A 101 -8.39 0.18 3.73
CA THR A 101 -9.85 -0.01 3.62
C THR A 101 -10.22 -0.62 2.28
N GLU A 102 -9.62 -0.15 1.20
CA GLU A 102 -9.83 -0.69 -0.15
C GLU A 102 -9.31 -2.12 -0.27
N LEU A 103 -8.15 -2.41 0.31
CA LEU A 103 -7.58 -3.75 0.35
C LEU A 103 -8.51 -4.72 1.07
N LEU A 104 -8.98 -4.37 2.26
CA LEU A 104 -9.91 -5.19 3.04
C LEU A 104 -11.24 -5.39 2.30
N ALA A 105 -11.77 -4.36 1.66
CA ALA A 105 -12.98 -4.46 0.85
C ALA A 105 -12.81 -5.41 -0.35
N CYS A 106 -11.65 -5.36 -1.04
CA CYS A 106 -11.32 -6.29 -2.12
C CYS A 106 -11.22 -7.74 -1.63
N LEU A 107 -10.55 -7.96 -0.49
CA LEU A 107 -10.42 -9.29 0.12
C LEU A 107 -11.79 -9.86 0.55
N GLN A 108 -12.64 -9.05 1.15
CA GLN A 108 -13.98 -9.43 1.55
C GLN A 108 -14.87 -9.75 0.34
N GLY A 109 -14.79 -8.92 -0.71
CA GLY A 109 -15.50 -9.14 -1.96
C GLY A 109 -15.12 -10.46 -2.62
N ALA A 110 -13.82 -10.75 -2.72
CA ALA A 110 -13.32 -12.01 -3.27
C ALA A 110 -13.74 -13.22 -2.42
N LEU A 111 -13.74 -13.08 -1.08
CA LEU A 111 -14.19 -14.14 -0.19
C LEU A 111 -15.70 -14.42 -0.31
N ASN A 112 -16.49 -13.38 -0.49
CA ASN A 112 -17.96 -13.51 -0.66
C ASN A 112 -18.30 -14.15 -2.02
N ALA A 113 -17.53 -13.88 -3.07
CA ALA A 113 -17.68 -14.52 -4.38
C ALA A 113 -17.27 -16.00 -4.38
N SER A 114 -16.46 -16.42 -3.39
CA SER A 114 -15.93 -17.78 -3.29
C SER A 114 -16.90 -18.71 -2.58
N ALA A 115 -17.51 -19.66 -3.30
CA ALA A 115 -18.33 -20.72 -2.71
C ALA A 115 -17.55 -21.60 -1.71
N SER A 116 -16.26 -21.80 -1.96
CA SER A 116 -15.37 -22.60 -1.12
C SER A 116 -14.76 -21.82 0.07
N LYS A 117 -15.08 -20.53 0.19
CA LYS A 117 -14.49 -19.63 1.19
C LYS A 117 -12.95 -19.57 1.12
N ARG A 118 -12.42 -19.54 -0.09
CA ARG A 118 -10.99 -19.42 -0.38
C ARG A 118 -10.73 -18.19 -1.23
N VAL A 119 -9.71 -17.44 -0.89
CA VAL A 119 -9.23 -16.28 -1.67
C VAL A 119 -7.81 -16.55 -2.10
N ALA A 120 -7.51 -16.32 -3.37
CA ALA A 120 -6.17 -16.32 -3.90
C ALA A 120 -5.62 -14.89 -3.90
N ILE A 121 -4.53 -14.66 -3.19
CA ILE A 121 -3.81 -13.39 -3.22
C ILE A 121 -2.56 -13.61 -4.05
N VAL A 122 -2.43 -12.86 -5.14
CA VAL A 122 -1.36 -13.08 -6.11
C VAL A 122 -0.61 -11.79 -6.42
N CYS A 123 0.67 -11.92 -6.70
CA CYS A 123 1.48 -10.81 -7.21
C CYS A 123 1.11 -10.54 -8.68
N GLU A 124 1.05 -9.29 -9.08
CA GLU A 124 0.77 -8.89 -10.47
C GLU A 124 1.70 -9.55 -11.49
N LYS A 125 2.96 -9.82 -11.09
CA LYS A 125 3.96 -10.46 -11.92
C LYS A 125 3.82 -11.99 -12.04
N ALA A 126 2.91 -12.61 -11.27
CA ALA A 126 2.79 -14.07 -11.20
C ALA A 126 2.16 -14.73 -12.43
N GLY A 127 1.63 -13.97 -13.39
CA GLY A 127 1.03 -14.52 -14.61
C GLY A 127 -0.21 -15.40 -14.41
N ILE A 128 -0.76 -15.45 -13.19
CA ILE A 128 -1.92 -16.27 -12.85
C ILE A 128 -3.19 -15.63 -13.42
N ALA A 129 -4.06 -16.43 -14.02
CA ALA A 129 -5.35 -15.96 -14.52
C ALA A 129 -6.20 -15.38 -13.40
N GLN A 130 -6.81 -14.23 -13.66
CA GLN A 130 -7.69 -13.56 -12.71
C GLN A 130 -9.07 -14.23 -12.74
N ASN A 131 -9.59 -14.53 -11.55
CA ASN A 131 -10.98 -14.94 -11.35
C ASN A 131 -11.62 -14.11 -10.23
N GLU A 132 -12.90 -14.31 -9.95
CA GLU A 132 -13.67 -13.55 -8.96
C GLU A 132 -13.14 -13.70 -7.52
N CYS A 133 -12.42 -14.79 -7.25
CA CYS A 133 -11.84 -15.09 -5.94
C CYS A 133 -10.36 -14.70 -5.83
N THR A 134 -9.82 -13.95 -6.81
CA THR A 134 -8.42 -13.57 -6.88
C THR A 134 -8.24 -12.08 -6.62
N VAL A 135 -7.40 -11.73 -5.64
CA VAL A 135 -6.96 -10.36 -5.36
C VAL A 135 -5.53 -10.20 -5.84
N ARG A 136 -5.28 -9.25 -6.74
CA ARG A 136 -3.96 -8.93 -7.26
C ARG A 136 -3.36 -7.75 -6.53
N LEU A 137 -2.11 -7.89 -6.16
CA LEU A 137 -1.32 -6.86 -5.50
C LEU A 137 0.01 -6.68 -6.24
N THR A 138 0.53 -5.48 -6.25
CA THR A 138 1.86 -5.18 -6.79
C THR A 138 2.93 -6.01 -6.08
N CYS A 139 2.79 -6.21 -4.77
CA CYS A 139 3.65 -7.07 -3.97
C CYS A 139 2.87 -7.77 -2.85
N LEU A 140 3.16 -9.06 -2.61
CA LEU A 140 2.55 -9.79 -1.50
C LEU A 140 3.00 -9.29 -0.12
N GLY A 141 4.13 -8.58 -0.03
CA GLY A 141 4.57 -7.89 1.18
C GLY A 141 3.62 -6.79 1.67
N ARG A 142 2.57 -6.46 0.89
CA ARG A 142 1.49 -5.55 1.29
C ARG A 142 0.50 -6.20 2.25
N ILE A 143 0.45 -7.53 2.31
CA ILE A 143 -0.43 -8.26 3.23
C ILE A 143 0.24 -8.33 4.59
N ASP A 144 -0.41 -7.77 5.58
CA ASP A 144 0.00 -7.82 6.98
C ASP A 144 -0.76 -8.92 7.75
N GLU A 145 -0.38 -9.10 9.00
CA GLU A 145 -1.02 -10.05 9.89
C GLU A 145 -2.48 -9.71 10.16
N SER A 146 -2.83 -8.41 10.21
CA SER A 146 -4.17 -7.95 10.48
C SER A 146 -5.14 -8.32 9.34
N ALA A 147 -4.72 -8.20 8.09
CA ALA A 147 -5.48 -8.63 6.93
C ALA A 147 -5.73 -10.15 6.93
N LEU A 148 -4.74 -10.95 7.33
CA LEU A 148 -4.88 -12.41 7.44
C LEU A 148 -5.83 -12.81 8.59
N ILE A 149 -5.74 -12.15 9.74
CA ILE A 149 -6.65 -12.36 10.88
C ILE A 149 -8.07 -11.97 10.48
N GLN A 150 -8.24 -10.86 9.77
CA GLN A 150 -9.54 -10.41 9.30
C GLN A 150 -10.18 -11.40 8.32
N LEU A 151 -9.40 -11.94 7.38
CA LEU A 151 -9.86 -12.99 6.47
C LEU A 151 -10.32 -14.24 7.24
N ALA A 152 -9.55 -14.68 8.24
CA ALA A 152 -9.90 -15.80 9.08
C ALA A 152 -11.18 -15.53 9.88
N ALA A 153 -11.36 -14.33 10.42
CA ALA A 153 -12.57 -13.91 11.14
C ALA A 153 -13.82 -13.90 10.23
N TRP A 154 -13.65 -13.59 8.94
CA TRP A 154 -14.74 -13.68 7.94
C TRP A 154 -15.00 -15.11 7.45
N GLY A 155 -14.29 -16.12 7.97
CA GLY A 155 -14.48 -17.53 7.68
C GLY A 155 -13.72 -18.04 6.47
N ALA A 156 -12.62 -17.37 6.08
CA ALA A 156 -11.72 -17.90 5.05
C ALA A 156 -11.14 -19.25 5.47
N ARG A 157 -11.13 -20.20 4.55
CA ARG A 157 -10.61 -21.56 4.78
C ARG A 157 -9.20 -21.68 4.21
N ARG A 158 -8.30 -22.27 5.00
CA ARG A 158 -6.95 -22.60 4.56
C ARG A 158 -7.01 -23.72 3.51
N SER A 159 -6.28 -23.57 2.39
CA SER A 159 -5.95 -24.71 1.53
C SER A 159 -4.78 -25.48 2.16
N LEU A 160 -4.97 -26.75 2.38
CA LEU A 160 -3.86 -27.67 2.68
C LEU A 160 -3.18 -28.08 1.38
#